data_e7888df38ccb2efdc8ce05d0de4027c4
#
_entry.id   e7888df38ccb2efdc8ce05d0de4027c4
#
_cell.length_a   1.000
_cell.length_b   1.000
_cell.length_c   1.000
_cell.angle_alpha   90.00
_cell.angle_beta   90.00
_cell.angle_gamma   90.00
#
_symmetry.space_group_name_H-M   'P 1'
#
loop_
_entity.id
_entity.type
_entity.pdbx_description
1 polymer ?
#
loop_
_entity_poly.entity_id
_entity_poly.type
_entity_poly.pdbx_seq_one_letter_code
_entity_poly.pdbx_strand_id
1 'polypeptide(L)'
;MGAPGQGEWKSMDKNLREERRRQEDKAFNRGLLWVGGAIVLELLMLLVNRYYIHFYVSEVTQATIALNTLTWVRIGGLVAGVLCLAWAAVQFWKGGKFGLPTVLALVCGALVICAHVSLTFQEPGVQMLFLLVPAWAGLALVYYLYQREFFLAASASGLTILGLWFVRYRDGVFGLEAGLVLAGLVVILAGTLWLK
;
A
#
# COMPACT_ATOMS: atom_id res chain seq x y z
N MET A 1 52.93 -9.48 9.81
CA MET A 1 51.54 -9.60 9.33
C MET A 1 51.63 -10.01 7.87
N GLY A 2 51.36 -11.28 7.52
CA GLY A 2 51.42 -11.81 6.15
C GLY A 2 50.20 -11.33 5.37
N ALA A 3 50.37 -10.92 4.10
CA ALA A 3 49.27 -10.62 3.21
C ALA A 3 48.41 -11.87 3.00
N PRO A 4 47.05 -11.74 3.00
CA PRO A 4 46.19 -12.89 2.80
C PRO A 4 46.42 -13.52 1.43
N GLY A 5 46.51 -14.87 1.40
CA GLY A 5 46.82 -15.62 0.18
C GLY A 5 45.73 -15.47 -0.89
N GLN A 6 46.10 -15.63 -2.17
CA GLN A 6 45.16 -15.51 -3.30
C GLN A 6 43.90 -16.39 -3.20
N GLY A 7 43.95 -17.47 -2.43
CA GLY A 7 42.79 -18.34 -2.14
C GLY A 7 41.78 -17.72 -1.22
N GLU A 8 42.21 -16.92 -0.25
CA GLU A 8 41.33 -16.22 0.70
C GLU A 8 40.53 -15.07 0.00
N TRP A 9 41.15 -14.33 -0.90
CA TRP A 9 40.48 -13.31 -1.69
C TRP A 9 39.39 -13.91 -2.57
N LYS A 10 39.63 -15.02 -3.23
CA LYS A 10 38.64 -15.71 -4.06
C LYS A 10 37.45 -16.25 -3.26
N SER A 11 37.70 -16.77 -2.05
CA SER A 11 36.61 -17.23 -1.18
C SER A 11 35.77 -16.08 -0.61
N MET A 12 36.41 -14.95 -0.28
CA MET A 12 35.74 -13.74 0.20
C MET A 12 34.86 -13.12 -0.88
N ASP A 13 35.35 -13.01 -2.14
CA ASP A 13 34.58 -12.55 -3.29
C ASP A 13 33.38 -13.44 -3.59
N LYS A 14 33.52 -14.76 -3.44
CA LYS A 14 32.43 -15.70 -3.65
C LYS A 14 31.35 -15.54 -2.58
N ASN A 15 31.73 -15.42 -1.32
CA ASN A 15 30.79 -15.20 -0.22
C ASN A 15 30.02 -13.85 -0.37
N LEU A 16 30.73 -12.77 -0.76
CA LEU A 16 30.10 -11.47 -1.01
C LEU A 16 29.10 -11.51 -2.17
N ARG A 17 29.40 -12.27 -3.23
CA ARG A 17 28.46 -12.46 -4.35
C ARG A 17 27.24 -13.29 -3.95
N GLU A 18 27.42 -14.31 -3.14
CA GLU A 18 26.31 -15.12 -2.63
C GLU A 18 25.42 -14.32 -1.67
N GLU A 19 25.99 -13.48 -0.82
CA GLU A 19 25.24 -12.60 0.05
C GLU A 19 24.43 -11.56 -0.74
N ARG A 20 25.01 -10.95 -1.76
CA ARG A 20 24.30 -10.03 -2.65
C ARG A 20 23.12 -10.71 -3.35
N ARG A 21 23.33 -11.91 -3.92
CA ARG A 21 22.26 -12.69 -4.54
C ARG A 21 21.14 -12.99 -3.55
N ARG A 22 21.46 -13.41 -2.33
CA ARG A 22 20.46 -13.67 -1.29
C ARG A 22 19.69 -12.42 -0.88
N GLN A 23 20.32 -11.25 -0.92
CA GLN A 23 19.63 -9.98 -0.65
C GLN A 23 18.70 -9.57 -1.81
N GLU A 24 19.17 -9.75 -3.04
CA GLU A 24 18.37 -9.52 -4.25
C GLU A 24 17.16 -10.46 -4.31
N ASP A 25 17.33 -11.74 -4.03
CA ASP A 25 16.25 -12.74 -3.98
C ASP A 25 15.21 -12.39 -2.90
N LYS A 26 15.66 -11.94 -1.71
CA LYS A 26 14.76 -11.50 -0.64
C LYS A 26 13.99 -10.23 -1.02
N ALA A 27 14.64 -9.28 -1.69
CA ALA A 27 14.00 -8.06 -2.17
C ALA A 27 12.96 -8.38 -3.25
N PHE A 28 13.32 -9.23 -4.20
CA PHE A 28 12.43 -9.69 -5.27
C PHE A 28 11.21 -10.44 -4.71
N ASN A 29 11.41 -11.36 -3.78
CA ASN A 29 10.32 -12.12 -3.19
C ASN A 29 9.34 -11.22 -2.39
N ARG A 30 9.85 -10.17 -1.73
CA ARG A 30 9.01 -9.15 -1.09
C ARG A 30 8.22 -8.33 -2.12
N GLY A 31 8.85 -7.93 -3.23
CA GLY A 31 8.17 -7.25 -4.34
C GLY A 31 7.04 -8.10 -4.92
N LEU A 32 7.30 -9.40 -5.11
CA LEU A 32 6.31 -10.35 -5.61
C LEU A 32 5.09 -10.49 -4.69
N LEU A 33 5.31 -10.45 -3.36
CA LEU A 33 4.21 -10.45 -2.37
C LEU A 33 3.32 -9.21 -2.50
N TRP A 34 3.88 -8.03 -2.75
CA TRP A 34 3.11 -6.80 -2.97
C TRP A 34 2.27 -6.87 -4.24
N VAL A 35 2.85 -7.37 -5.33
CA VAL A 35 2.13 -7.58 -6.59
C VAL A 35 1.01 -8.62 -6.41
N GLY A 36 1.30 -9.72 -5.74
CA GLY A 36 0.28 -10.74 -5.42
C GLY A 36 -0.86 -10.18 -4.58
N GLY A 37 -0.56 -9.38 -3.57
CA GLY A 37 -1.56 -8.69 -2.75
C GLY A 37 -2.41 -7.71 -3.55
N ALA A 38 -1.80 -6.97 -4.47
CA ALA A 38 -2.51 -6.07 -5.37
C ALA A 38 -3.47 -6.83 -6.31
N ILE A 39 -3.05 -7.96 -6.87
CA ILE A 39 -3.91 -8.80 -7.72
C ILE A 39 -5.13 -9.29 -6.93
N VAL A 40 -4.94 -9.76 -5.70
CA VAL A 40 -6.06 -10.17 -4.84
C VAL A 40 -7.01 -9.01 -4.58
N LEU A 41 -6.48 -7.82 -4.31
CA LEU A 41 -7.29 -6.63 -4.07
C LEU A 41 -8.06 -6.21 -5.33
N GLU A 42 -7.44 -6.28 -6.51
CA GLU A 42 -8.08 -6.07 -7.81
C GLU A 42 -9.25 -7.04 -8.05
N LEU A 43 -9.06 -8.33 -7.76
CA LEU A 43 -10.12 -9.32 -7.87
C LEU A 43 -11.29 -9.01 -6.92
N LEU A 44 -11.01 -8.57 -5.69
CA LEU A 44 -12.05 -8.12 -4.77
C LEU A 44 -12.79 -6.89 -5.31
N MET A 45 -12.07 -5.94 -5.92
CA MET A 45 -12.68 -4.76 -6.53
C MET A 45 -13.52 -5.11 -7.75
N LEU A 46 -13.16 -6.13 -8.53
CA LEU A 46 -14.01 -6.67 -9.60
C LEU A 46 -15.34 -7.20 -9.06
N LEU A 47 -15.32 -7.90 -7.94
CA LEU A 47 -16.55 -8.36 -7.29
C LEU A 47 -17.41 -7.18 -6.82
N VAL A 48 -16.79 -6.16 -6.22
CA VAL A 48 -17.50 -4.92 -5.82
C VAL A 48 -18.11 -4.24 -7.04
N ASN A 49 -17.35 -4.08 -8.13
CA ASN A 49 -17.85 -3.46 -9.34
C ASN A 49 -19.04 -4.23 -9.94
N ARG A 50 -18.98 -5.55 -9.93
CA ARG A 50 -20.03 -6.40 -10.51
C ARG A 50 -21.29 -6.45 -9.64
N TYR A 51 -21.15 -6.62 -8.34
CA TYR A 51 -22.29 -6.87 -7.45
C TYR A 51 -22.82 -5.62 -6.73
N TYR A 52 -22.03 -4.57 -6.63
CA TYR A 52 -22.43 -3.33 -5.95
C TYR A 52 -22.73 -2.19 -6.93
N ILE A 53 -21.94 -2.04 -8.00
CA ILE A 53 -22.11 -0.92 -8.96
C ILE A 53 -22.99 -1.33 -10.14
N HIS A 54 -22.68 -2.47 -10.78
CA HIS A 54 -23.37 -2.92 -12.01
C HIS A 54 -24.22 -4.18 -11.75
N PHE A 55 -25.12 -4.12 -10.79
CA PHE A 55 -26.02 -5.22 -10.49
C PHE A 55 -27.27 -5.19 -11.40
N TYR A 56 -27.82 -6.36 -11.74
CA TYR A 56 -29.11 -6.46 -12.42
C TYR A 56 -30.27 -6.35 -11.44
N VAL A 57 -31.45 -5.92 -11.94
CA VAL A 57 -32.66 -5.77 -11.11
C VAL A 57 -33.03 -7.07 -10.38
N SER A 58 -32.72 -8.23 -10.97
CA SER A 58 -32.91 -9.54 -10.34
C SER A 58 -31.92 -9.84 -9.19
N GLU A 59 -30.85 -9.05 -9.06
CA GLU A 59 -29.74 -9.28 -8.11
C GLU A 59 -29.75 -8.28 -6.95
N VAL A 60 -30.84 -7.57 -6.70
CA VAL A 60 -30.95 -6.55 -5.64
C VAL A 60 -30.55 -7.09 -4.25
N THR A 61 -30.92 -8.35 -3.98
CA THR A 61 -30.54 -9.00 -2.71
C THR A 61 -29.01 -9.13 -2.59
N GLN A 62 -28.31 -9.47 -3.67
CA GLN A 62 -26.85 -9.58 -3.70
C GLN A 62 -26.18 -8.21 -3.55
N ALA A 63 -26.74 -7.17 -4.20
CA ALA A 63 -26.28 -5.80 -4.05
C ALA A 63 -26.40 -5.31 -2.59
N THR A 64 -27.51 -5.63 -1.93
CA THR A 64 -27.71 -5.30 -0.50
C THR A 64 -26.70 -6.02 0.40
N ILE A 65 -26.41 -7.30 0.12
CA ILE A 65 -25.39 -8.06 0.85
C ILE A 65 -24.01 -7.42 0.62
N ALA A 66 -23.68 -7.05 -0.61
CA ALA A 66 -22.41 -6.41 -0.95
C ALA A 66 -22.24 -5.06 -0.20
N LEU A 67 -23.29 -4.22 -0.20
CA LEU A 67 -23.29 -2.95 0.54
C LEU A 67 -23.09 -3.16 2.05
N ASN A 68 -23.80 -4.13 2.62
CA ASN A 68 -23.66 -4.44 4.04
C ASN A 68 -22.26 -4.97 4.36
N THR A 69 -21.72 -5.84 3.51
CA THR A 69 -20.36 -6.37 3.65
C THR A 69 -19.31 -5.27 3.58
N LEU A 70 -19.40 -4.35 2.60
CA LEU A 70 -18.50 -3.20 2.50
C LEU A 70 -18.56 -2.30 3.74
N THR A 71 -19.76 -2.10 4.29
CA THR A 71 -19.95 -1.32 5.52
C THR A 71 -19.27 -2.00 6.70
N TRP A 72 -19.44 -3.31 6.85
CA TRP A 72 -18.79 -4.10 7.90
C TRP A 72 -17.26 -4.13 7.73
N VAL A 73 -16.76 -4.27 6.50
CA VAL A 73 -15.32 -4.19 6.20
C VAL A 73 -14.75 -2.83 6.58
N ARG A 74 -15.48 -1.74 6.29
CA ARG A 74 -15.05 -0.38 6.68
C ARG A 74 -14.95 -0.23 8.19
N ILE A 75 -16.01 -0.59 8.93
CA ILE A 75 -16.06 -0.41 10.40
C ILE A 75 -15.14 -1.41 11.09
N GLY A 76 -15.30 -2.70 10.80
CA GLY A 76 -14.51 -3.77 11.42
C GLY A 76 -13.02 -3.68 11.06
N GLY A 77 -12.71 -3.35 9.81
CA GLY A 77 -11.35 -3.12 9.37
C GLY A 77 -10.68 -1.93 10.04
N LEU A 78 -11.45 -0.85 10.29
CA LEU A 78 -10.95 0.32 11.03
C LEU A 78 -10.61 -0.04 12.48
N VAL A 79 -11.52 -0.74 13.16
CA VAL A 79 -11.29 -1.19 14.54
C VAL A 79 -10.10 -2.16 14.60
N ALA A 80 -10.06 -3.17 13.72
CA ALA A 80 -8.96 -4.12 13.64
C ALA A 80 -7.63 -3.43 13.29
N GLY A 81 -7.64 -2.47 12.36
CA GLY A 81 -6.47 -1.69 11.97
C GLY A 81 -5.90 -0.88 13.14
N VAL A 82 -6.74 -0.19 13.91
CA VAL A 82 -6.32 0.56 15.11
C VAL A 82 -5.73 -0.37 16.16
N LEU A 83 -6.35 -1.53 16.41
CA LEU A 83 -5.82 -2.52 17.36
C LEU A 83 -4.46 -3.08 16.91
N CYS A 84 -4.30 -3.37 15.61
CA CYS A 84 -3.02 -3.83 15.05
C CYS A 84 -1.94 -2.74 15.12
N LEU A 85 -2.30 -1.48 14.87
CA LEU A 85 -1.37 -0.34 15.02
C LEU A 85 -0.95 -0.16 16.49
N ALA A 86 -1.87 -0.22 17.42
CA ALA A 86 -1.57 -0.15 18.86
C ALA A 86 -0.63 -1.30 19.27
N TRP A 87 -0.89 -2.52 18.80
CA TRP A 87 -0.02 -3.66 19.04
C TRP A 87 1.37 -3.47 18.42
N ALA A 88 1.44 -2.98 17.18
CA ALA A 88 2.70 -2.67 16.52
C ALA A 88 3.51 -1.59 17.28
N ALA A 89 2.85 -0.55 17.78
CA ALA A 89 3.47 0.49 18.59
C ALA A 89 4.05 -0.06 19.90
N VAL A 90 3.33 -0.91 20.61
CA VAL A 90 3.81 -1.57 21.83
C VAL A 90 5.02 -2.48 21.55
N GLN A 91 5.00 -3.22 20.42
CA GLN A 91 6.15 -4.04 20.02
C GLN A 91 7.38 -3.17 19.68
N PHE A 92 7.17 -2.04 19.02
CA PHE A 92 8.24 -1.10 18.68
C PHE A 92 8.89 -0.52 19.95
N TRP A 93 8.09 -0.13 20.94
CA TRP A 93 8.60 0.37 22.23
C TRP A 93 9.39 -0.68 23.01
N LYS A 94 9.08 -1.97 22.82
CA LYS A 94 9.83 -3.09 23.43
C LYS A 94 11.10 -3.49 22.63
N GLY A 95 11.50 -2.69 21.62
CA GLY A 95 12.67 -2.96 20.80
C GLY A 95 12.49 -4.06 19.75
N GLY A 96 11.25 -4.46 19.48
CA GLY A 96 10.91 -5.43 18.44
C GLY A 96 11.07 -4.85 17.02
N LYS A 97 11.37 -5.72 16.06
CA LYS A 97 11.41 -5.38 14.63
C LYS A 97 9.99 -5.30 14.06
N PHE A 98 9.82 -4.54 12.96
CA PHE A 98 8.60 -4.55 12.17
C PHE A 98 8.19 -5.99 11.85
N GLY A 99 7.07 -6.42 12.41
CA GLY A 99 6.61 -7.79 12.35
C GLY A 99 5.20 -7.91 11.79
N LEU A 100 4.61 -9.06 12.05
CA LEU A 100 3.27 -9.45 11.61
C LEU A 100 2.17 -8.41 11.90
N PRO A 101 2.14 -7.71 13.07
CA PRO A 101 1.09 -6.72 13.33
C PRO A 101 1.16 -5.50 12.40
N THR A 102 2.35 -5.10 11.96
CA THR A 102 2.51 -4.00 10.99
C THR A 102 1.96 -4.38 9.62
N VAL A 103 2.20 -5.60 9.17
CA VAL A 103 1.65 -6.12 7.90
C VAL A 103 0.13 -6.21 7.97
N LEU A 104 -0.43 -6.73 9.08
CA LEU A 104 -1.88 -6.79 9.29
C LEU A 104 -2.51 -5.40 9.32
N ALA A 105 -1.89 -4.43 9.98
CA ALA A 105 -2.36 -3.05 10.00
C ALA A 105 -2.40 -2.43 8.60
N LEU A 106 -1.38 -2.68 7.76
CA LEU A 106 -1.35 -2.23 6.37
C LEU A 106 -2.45 -2.87 5.53
N VAL A 107 -2.67 -4.17 5.66
CA VAL A 107 -3.75 -4.88 4.94
C VAL A 107 -5.12 -4.36 5.36
N CYS A 108 -5.37 -4.22 6.67
CA CYS A 108 -6.61 -3.64 7.19
C CYS A 108 -6.80 -2.21 6.67
N GLY A 109 -5.75 -1.39 6.68
CA GLY A 109 -5.79 -0.02 6.16
C GLY A 109 -6.15 0.03 4.68
N ALA A 110 -5.54 -0.82 3.85
CA ALA A 110 -5.86 -0.91 2.43
C ALA A 110 -7.32 -1.29 2.19
N LEU A 111 -7.82 -2.31 2.89
CA LEU A 111 -9.22 -2.74 2.79
C LEU A 111 -10.20 -1.65 3.23
N VAL A 112 -9.89 -0.93 4.32
CA VAL A 112 -10.71 0.19 4.81
C VAL A 112 -10.76 1.33 3.80
N ILE A 113 -9.62 1.69 3.21
CA ILE A 113 -9.54 2.74 2.19
C ILE A 113 -10.37 2.34 0.96
N CYS A 114 -10.20 1.12 0.46
CA CYS A 114 -10.97 0.62 -0.69
C CYS A 114 -12.48 0.61 -0.39
N ALA A 115 -12.90 0.11 0.78
CA ALA A 115 -14.31 0.10 1.17
C ALA A 115 -14.86 1.51 1.34
N HIS A 116 -14.10 2.43 1.95
CA HIS A 116 -14.53 3.82 2.14
C HIS A 116 -14.71 4.55 0.81
N VAL A 117 -13.73 4.46 -0.08
CA VAL A 117 -13.78 5.10 -1.41
C VAL A 117 -14.92 4.53 -2.24
N SER A 118 -15.12 3.21 -2.24
CA SER A 118 -16.22 2.57 -2.98
C SER A 118 -17.60 3.00 -2.48
N LEU A 119 -17.77 3.15 -1.14
CA LEU A 119 -19.04 3.59 -0.56
C LEU A 119 -19.30 5.09 -0.75
N THR A 120 -18.26 5.92 -0.71
CA THR A 120 -18.38 7.39 -0.76
C THR A 120 -18.51 7.91 -2.19
N PHE A 121 -17.71 7.38 -3.11
CA PHE A 121 -17.63 7.87 -4.50
C PHE A 121 -18.29 6.93 -5.51
N GLN A 122 -18.81 5.78 -5.07
CA GLN A 122 -19.49 4.80 -5.92
C GLN A 122 -18.68 4.43 -7.18
N GLU A 123 -19.27 4.53 -8.36
CA GLU A 123 -18.64 4.14 -9.63
C GLU A 123 -17.32 4.87 -9.91
N PRO A 124 -17.22 6.24 -9.83
CA PRO A 124 -15.94 6.93 -10.00
C PRO A 124 -14.86 6.47 -9.02
N GLY A 125 -15.25 6.16 -7.79
CA GLY A 125 -14.33 5.66 -6.77
C GLY A 125 -13.75 4.30 -7.12
N VAL A 126 -14.59 3.38 -7.57
CA VAL A 126 -14.16 2.04 -7.99
C VAL A 126 -13.25 2.12 -9.22
N GLN A 127 -13.58 2.95 -10.22
CA GLN A 127 -12.73 3.17 -11.39
C GLN A 127 -11.35 3.75 -11.02
N MET A 128 -11.32 4.68 -10.08
CA MET A 128 -10.06 5.23 -9.57
C MET A 128 -9.22 4.18 -8.86
N LEU A 129 -9.84 3.30 -8.05
CA LEU A 129 -9.14 2.23 -7.35
C LEU A 129 -8.54 1.20 -8.30
N PHE A 130 -9.21 0.87 -9.41
CA PHE A 130 -8.66 0.00 -10.46
C PHE A 130 -7.36 0.54 -11.07
N LEU A 131 -7.18 1.86 -11.09
CA LEU A 131 -5.93 2.47 -11.55
C LEU A 131 -4.90 2.57 -10.41
N LEU A 132 -5.38 2.90 -9.21
CA LEU A 132 -4.52 3.20 -8.06
C LEU A 132 -3.85 1.95 -7.50
N VAL A 133 -4.56 0.81 -7.42
CA VAL A 133 -4.03 -0.42 -6.83
C VAL A 133 -2.82 -0.96 -7.60
N PRO A 134 -2.87 -1.13 -8.94
CA PRO A 134 -1.68 -1.55 -9.70
C PRO A 134 -0.58 -0.50 -9.73
N ALA A 135 -0.94 0.80 -9.76
CA ALA A 135 0.06 1.88 -9.66
C ALA A 135 0.82 1.82 -8.34
N TRP A 136 0.12 1.55 -7.23
CA TRP A 136 0.74 1.39 -5.92
C TRP A 136 1.63 0.15 -5.83
N ALA A 137 1.21 -0.97 -6.43
CA ALA A 137 2.03 -2.17 -6.55
C ALA A 137 3.30 -1.92 -7.37
N GLY A 138 3.17 -1.19 -8.47
CA GLY A 138 4.31 -0.74 -9.28
C GLY A 138 5.28 0.15 -8.49
N LEU A 139 4.76 1.10 -7.71
CA LEU A 139 5.56 1.94 -6.81
C LEU A 139 6.30 1.13 -5.75
N ALA A 140 5.65 0.11 -5.15
CA ALA A 140 6.28 -0.79 -4.19
C ALA A 140 7.42 -1.57 -4.84
N LEU A 141 7.22 -2.03 -6.08
CA LEU A 141 8.25 -2.74 -6.85
C LEU A 141 9.43 -1.84 -7.17
N VAL A 142 9.16 -0.59 -7.57
CA VAL A 142 10.18 0.44 -7.80
C VAL A 142 10.98 0.73 -6.53
N TYR A 143 10.34 0.78 -5.36
CA TYR A 143 11.02 0.98 -4.08
C TYR A 143 12.07 -0.11 -3.78
N TYR A 144 11.82 -1.36 -4.18
CA TYR A 144 12.75 -2.46 -3.97
C TYR A 144 13.87 -2.53 -5.02
N LEU A 145 13.61 -2.01 -6.24
CA LEU A 145 14.52 -2.09 -7.38
C LEU A 145 15.36 -0.83 -7.60
N TYR A 146 14.85 0.34 -7.22
CA TYR A 146 15.44 1.63 -7.54
C TYR A 146 15.84 2.45 -6.30
N GLN A 147 16.47 3.60 -6.54
CA GLN A 147 16.92 4.52 -5.50
C GLN A 147 15.76 5.18 -4.76
N ARG A 148 15.95 5.46 -3.46
CA ARG A 148 14.93 6.07 -2.59
C ARG A 148 14.39 7.39 -3.11
N GLU A 149 15.22 8.17 -3.80
CA GLU A 149 14.85 9.49 -4.34
C GLU A 149 13.76 9.38 -5.41
N PHE A 150 13.88 8.38 -6.31
CA PHE A 150 12.87 8.14 -7.33
C PHE A 150 11.52 7.73 -6.73
N PHE A 151 11.55 6.88 -5.72
CA PHE A 151 10.34 6.47 -5.00
C PHE A 151 9.63 7.66 -4.34
N LEU A 152 10.40 8.57 -3.70
CA LEU A 152 9.83 9.77 -3.07
C LEU A 152 9.19 10.70 -4.10
N ALA A 153 9.87 10.95 -5.23
CA ALA A 153 9.34 11.77 -6.31
C ALA A 153 8.06 11.17 -6.92
N ALA A 154 8.07 9.87 -7.20
CA ALA A 154 6.93 9.16 -7.78
C ALA A 154 5.73 9.12 -6.78
N SER A 155 5.99 8.90 -5.50
CA SER A 155 4.96 8.92 -4.45
C SER A 155 4.35 10.31 -4.27
N ALA A 156 5.15 11.36 -4.29
CA ALA A 156 4.67 12.75 -4.21
C ALA A 156 3.79 13.10 -5.43
N SER A 157 4.22 12.72 -6.63
CA SER A 157 3.44 12.92 -7.86
C SER A 157 2.11 12.17 -7.82
N GLY A 158 2.12 10.91 -7.39
CA GLY A 158 0.91 10.09 -7.24
C GLY A 158 -0.08 10.69 -6.24
N LEU A 159 0.40 11.12 -5.08
CA LEU A 159 -0.45 11.79 -4.07
C LEU A 159 -1.01 13.11 -4.58
N THR A 160 -0.26 13.88 -5.36
CA THR A 160 -0.75 15.14 -5.96
C THR A 160 -1.91 14.86 -6.92
N ILE A 161 -1.77 13.86 -7.80
CA ILE A 161 -2.83 13.45 -8.74
C ILE A 161 -4.07 13.00 -7.98
N LEU A 162 -3.89 12.21 -6.92
CA LEU A 162 -4.95 11.73 -6.05
C LEU A 162 -5.69 12.86 -5.34
N GLY A 163 -4.96 13.85 -4.81
CA GLY A 163 -5.52 15.04 -4.20
C GLY A 163 -6.38 15.86 -5.16
N LEU A 164 -5.88 16.08 -6.39
CA LEU A 164 -6.63 16.76 -7.46
C LEU A 164 -7.90 15.99 -7.84
N TRP A 165 -7.82 14.66 -7.89
CA TRP A 165 -8.98 13.82 -8.17
C TRP A 165 -10.06 13.97 -7.08
N PHE A 166 -9.70 13.94 -5.79
CA PHE A 166 -10.66 14.14 -4.69
C PHE A 166 -11.33 15.51 -4.74
N VAL A 167 -10.55 16.56 -5.00
CA VAL A 167 -11.10 17.93 -5.14
C VAL A 167 -12.08 18.00 -6.30
N ARG A 168 -11.78 17.38 -7.44
CA ARG A 168 -12.64 17.36 -8.62
C ARG A 168 -13.99 16.68 -8.36
N TYR A 169 -13.99 15.54 -7.68
CA TYR A 169 -15.20 14.73 -7.48
C TYR A 169 -16.04 15.15 -6.26
N ARG A 170 -15.57 16.13 -5.49
CA ARG A 170 -16.27 16.70 -4.34
C ARG A 170 -16.68 18.17 -4.54
N ASP A 171 -17.06 18.54 -5.76
CA ASP A 171 -17.54 19.88 -6.13
C ASP A 171 -16.61 21.04 -5.69
N GLY A 172 -15.30 20.81 -5.69
CA GLY A 172 -14.30 21.79 -5.32
C GLY A 172 -14.20 22.10 -3.82
N VAL A 173 -14.91 21.37 -2.97
CA VAL A 173 -14.82 21.53 -1.51
C VAL A 173 -13.66 20.71 -0.96
N PHE A 174 -12.81 21.35 -0.15
CA PHE A 174 -11.76 20.65 0.59
C PHE A 174 -12.39 19.68 1.61
N GLY A 175 -12.49 18.41 1.25
CA GLY A 175 -12.97 17.36 2.13
C GLY A 175 -11.84 16.77 3.00
N LEU A 176 -12.23 15.95 3.96
CA LEU A 176 -11.30 15.26 4.86
C LEU A 176 -10.29 14.42 4.08
N GLU A 177 -10.69 13.81 2.96
CA GLU A 177 -9.85 13.01 2.08
C GLU A 177 -8.73 13.83 1.42
N ALA A 178 -9.08 15.01 0.89
CA ALA A 178 -8.09 15.93 0.31
C ALA A 178 -7.12 16.44 1.38
N GLY A 179 -7.61 16.72 2.59
CA GLY A 179 -6.80 17.10 3.74
C GLY A 179 -5.79 16.00 4.15
N LEU A 180 -6.21 14.73 4.15
CA LEU A 180 -5.32 13.60 4.45
C LEU A 180 -4.23 13.42 3.39
N VAL A 181 -4.57 13.59 2.10
CA VAL A 181 -3.59 13.53 1.01
C VAL A 181 -2.57 14.66 1.14
N LEU A 182 -3.03 15.86 1.46
CA LEU A 182 -2.16 17.02 1.65
C LEU A 182 -1.24 16.84 2.86
N ALA A 183 -1.74 16.28 3.96
CA ALA A 183 -0.92 15.91 5.11
C ALA A 183 0.14 14.86 4.75
N GLY A 184 -0.21 13.85 3.95
CA GLY A 184 0.73 12.86 3.42
C GLY A 184 1.84 13.49 2.58
N LEU A 185 1.50 14.45 1.71
CA LEU A 185 2.48 15.22 0.93
C LEU A 185 3.44 16.00 1.81
N VAL A 186 2.93 16.67 2.85
CA VAL A 186 3.76 17.43 3.82
C VAL A 186 4.72 16.48 4.55
N VAL A 187 4.27 15.30 4.96
CA VAL A 187 5.11 14.27 5.61
C VAL A 187 6.23 13.81 4.67
N ILE A 188 5.94 13.56 3.40
CA ILE A 188 6.95 13.17 2.41
C ILE A 188 7.97 14.30 2.22
N LEU A 189 7.51 15.55 2.07
CA LEU A 189 8.38 16.70 1.91
C LEU A 189 9.27 16.91 3.15
N ALA A 190 8.71 16.82 4.35
CA ALA A 190 9.48 16.90 5.59
C ALA A 190 10.53 15.77 5.69
N GLY A 191 10.15 14.56 5.30
CA GLY A 191 11.07 13.40 5.24
C GLY A 191 12.22 13.62 4.26
N THR A 192 11.98 14.23 3.11
CA THR A 192 13.04 14.55 2.13
C THR A 192 14.03 15.60 2.65
N LEU A 193 13.53 16.58 3.43
CA LEU A 193 14.36 17.61 4.05
C LEU A 193 15.21 17.05 5.20
N TRP A 194 14.67 16.07 5.93
CA TRP A 194 15.36 15.46 7.09
C TRP A 194 16.43 14.44 6.67
N LEU A 195 16.32 13.87 5.46
CA LEU A 195 17.28 12.91 4.89
C LEU A 195 18.46 13.56 4.15
N LYS A 196 18.48 14.89 4.03
CA LYS A 196 19.63 15.69 3.56
C LYS A 196 20.54 16.07 4.71
#